data_1ff5acda3b73acc1a9d0fec51d032ff5
#
_entry.id   1ff5acda3b73acc1a9d0fec51d032ff5
#
_cell.length_a   1.000
_cell.length_b   1.000
_cell.length_c   1.000
_cell.angle_alpha   90.00
_cell.angle_beta   90.00
_cell.angle_gamma   90.00
#
_symmetry.space_group_name_H-M   'P 1'
#
loop_
_entity.id
_entity.type
_entity.pdbx_description
1 polymer ?
#
loop_
_entity_poly.entity_id
_entity_poly.type
_entity_poly.pdbx_seq_one_letter_code
_entity_poly.pdbx_strand_id
1 'polypeptide(L)'
;MPSAEEKVEEHFKKLLDKFGIRHYGKTEKINSAITNALKNADSKSGGSGNNFPDIQLMLENSNARRIPVMIEAKGSKNKLEKLDKSGQIVGVTEWASDGKIGKDGVPTHLKGDANYSTIQSYAVNGAVHYGEAILNEGTYDEVIVIGINGTTLDANGMVLDAECRAYYISEKNSRVPKLIDKITATDWSLLASSNTDALFEMLDKLNLTNTEIEALTRKTEATLEEKIKAMHQSLYDDVQLKTALSTNEKLYLFCGLIMAGLKTNGVRPLEAADLRGNDNERN
;
A
#
# COMPACT_ATOMS: atom_id res chain seq x y z
N MET A 1 7.13 -30.41 -6.93
CA MET A 1 7.69 -29.50 -7.97
C MET A 1 7.46 -28.08 -7.51
N PRO A 2 8.40 -27.16 -7.73
CA PRO A 2 8.21 -25.75 -7.43
C PRO A 2 6.97 -25.19 -8.15
N SER A 3 6.22 -24.32 -7.49
CA SER A 3 5.09 -23.60 -8.08
C SER A 3 5.54 -22.67 -9.23
N ALA A 4 4.61 -22.19 -10.05
CA ALA A 4 4.94 -21.21 -11.08
C ALA A 4 5.49 -19.90 -10.46
N GLU A 5 4.94 -19.49 -9.33
CA GLU A 5 5.40 -18.30 -8.58
C GLU A 5 6.85 -18.47 -8.08
N GLU A 6 7.18 -19.64 -7.50
CA GLU A 6 8.57 -19.94 -7.08
C GLU A 6 9.57 -19.95 -8.25
N LYS A 7 9.14 -20.35 -9.44
CA LYS A 7 10.00 -20.32 -10.64
C LYS A 7 10.21 -18.89 -11.14
N VAL A 8 9.20 -18.05 -11.07
CA VAL A 8 9.34 -16.60 -11.35
C VAL A 8 10.29 -15.96 -10.35
N GLU A 9 10.11 -16.21 -9.06
CA GLU A 9 10.99 -15.73 -8.00
C GLU A 9 12.46 -16.14 -8.27
N GLU A 10 12.71 -17.41 -8.57
CA GLU A 10 14.05 -17.94 -8.88
C GLU A 10 14.66 -17.31 -10.13
N HIS A 11 13.86 -17.08 -11.18
CA HIS A 11 14.31 -16.40 -12.39
C HIS A 11 14.85 -14.99 -12.08
N PHE A 12 14.10 -14.21 -11.29
CA PHE A 12 14.50 -12.85 -10.95
C PHE A 12 15.65 -12.81 -9.91
N LYS A 13 15.76 -13.80 -9.01
CA LYS A 13 16.96 -13.95 -8.16
C LYS A 13 18.23 -14.15 -8.98
N LYS A 14 18.18 -15.01 -10.00
CA LYS A 14 19.31 -15.17 -10.94
C LYS A 14 19.65 -13.86 -11.69
N LEU A 15 18.65 -13.04 -11.98
CA LEU A 15 18.89 -11.73 -12.58
C LEU A 15 19.57 -10.78 -11.58
N LEU A 16 19.17 -10.77 -10.32
CA LEU A 16 19.83 -10.02 -9.25
C LEU A 16 21.29 -10.46 -9.08
N ASP A 17 21.53 -11.77 -9.03
CA ASP A 17 22.87 -12.35 -8.93
C ASP A 17 23.76 -11.95 -10.10
N LYS A 18 23.20 -11.97 -11.33
CA LYS A 18 23.91 -11.52 -12.56
C LYS A 18 24.42 -10.09 -12.46
N PHE A 19 23.67 -9.21 -11.81
CA PHE A 19 24.06 -7.81 -11.58
C PHE A 19 24.80 -7.58 -10.26
N GLY A 20 25.11 -8.65 -9.49
CA GLY A 20 25.79 -8.56 -8.21
C GLY A 20 24.97 -7.84 -7.13
N ILE A 21 23.64 -7.89 -7.21
CA ILE A 21 22.75 -7.21 -6.30
C ILE A 21 22.43 -8.14 -5.11
N ARG A 22 22.82 -7.70 -3.92
CA ARG A 22 22.50 -8.44 -2.69
C ARG A 22 20.99 -8.41 -2.44
N HIS A 23 20.41 -9.58 -2.22
CA HIS A 23 18.99 -9.76 -1.96
C HIS A 23 18.73 -10.70 -0.79
N TYR A 24 17.51 -10.65 -0.25
CA TYR A 24 17.04 -11.41 0.89
C TYR A 24 15.71 -12.08 0.54
N GLY A 25 15.57 -13.36 0.88
CA GLY A 25 14.33 -14.10 0.68
C GLY A 25 13.32 -13.89 1.82
N LYS A 26 12.17 -14.56 1.70
CA LYS A 26 11.01 -14.44 2.62
C LYS A 26 11.37 -14.61 4.10
N THR A 27 12.28 -15.48 4.44
CA THR A 27 12.64 -15.81 5.83
C THR A 27 13.82 -15.02 6.36
N GLU A 28 14.51 -14.29 5.50
CA GLU A 28 15.69 -13.50 5.84
C GLU A 28 15.28 -12.10 6.30
N LYS A 29 16.07 -11.53 7.19
CA LYS A 29 15.81 -10.21 7.78
C LYS A 29 16.88 -9.23 7.33
N ILE A 30 16.48 -8.11 6.79
CA ILE A 30 17.38 -6.99 6.49
C ILE A 30 17.77 -6.28 7.80
N ASN A 31 16.77 -5.82 8.55
CA ASN A 31 16.93 -5.16 9.86
C ASN A 31 15.63 -5.22 10.68
N SER A 32 15.69 -4.68 11.92
CA SER A 32 14.56 -4.70 12.85
C SER A 32 13.40 -3.81 12.40
N ALA A 33 13.66 -2.63 11.83
CA ALA A 33 12.61 -1.70 11.38
C ALA A 33 11.74 -2.35 10.31
N ILE A 34 12.33 -2.87 9.23
CA ILE A 34 11.60 -3.60 8.17
C ILE A 34 10.87 -4.81 8.74
N THR A 35 11.54 -5.58 9.62
CA THR A 35 10.91 -6.76 10.23
C THR A 35 9.68 -6.39 11.07
N ASN A 36 9.75 -5.31 11.83
CA ASN A 36 8.64 -4.83 12.66
C ASN A 36 7.51 -4.26 11.80
N ALA A 37 7.84 -3.46 10.78
CA ALA A 37 6.86 -2.95 9.81
C ALA A 37 6.02 -4.07 9.20
N LEU A 38 6.68 -5.10 8.67
CA LEU A 38 6.02 -6.24 8.03
C LEU A 38 5.22 -7.13 9.00
N LYS A 39 5.66 -7.24 10.27
CA LYS A 39 4.93 -7.99 11.29
C LYS A 39 3.68 -7.29 11.79
N ASN A 40 3.73 -5.97 11.88
CA ASN A 40 2.64 -5.15 12.41
C ASN A 40 1.60 -4.81 11.35
N ALA A 41 1.92 -5.00 10.08
CA ALA A 41 0.97 -4.82 8.98
C ALA A 41 -0.01 -5.98 8.88
N ASP A 42 -1.21 -5.67 8.39
CA ASP A 42 -2.17 -6.70 8.03
C ASP A 42 -1.62 -7.60 6.93
N SER A 43 -2.06 -8.85 6.94
CA SER A 43 -1.74 -9.82 5.88
C SER A 43 -2.27 -9.36 4.52
N LYS A 44 -1.60 -9.72 3.42
CA LYS A 44 -2.11 -9.52 2.05
C LYS A 44 -3.53 -10.05 1.84
N SER A 45 -3.94 -11.00 2.64
CA SER A 45 -5.29 -11.59 2.64
C SER A 45 -6.21 -11.03 3.71
N GLY A 46 -5.76 -10.04 4.46
CA GLY A 46 -6.45 -9.49 5.63
C GLY A 46 -6.16 -10.29 6.90
N GLY A 47 -6.30 -9.62 8.03
CA GLY A 47 -6.05 -10.19 9.36
C GLY A 47 -4.59 -10.25 9.77
N SER A 48 -4.33 -10.67 11.02
CA SER A 48 -2.99 -10.79 11.57
C SER A 48 -2.25 -11.97 10.96
N GLY A 49 -0.99 -11.78 10.58
CA GLY A 49 -0.14 -12.85 10.06
C GLY A 49 1.26 -12.38 9.71
N ASN A 50 2.16 -13.35 9.53
CA ASN A 50 3.49 -13.04 9.05
C ASN A 50 3.44 -12.72 7.56
N ASN A 51 3.70 -11.48 7.22
CA ASN A 51 3.80 -11.01 5.85
C ASN A 51 5.24 -10.77 5.50
N PHE A 52 5.67 -11.40 4.43
CA PHE A 52 7.00 -11.13 3.89
C PHE A 52 6.89 -11.08 2.36
N PRO A 53 7.49 -10.06 1.72
CA PRO A 53 7.65 -10.05 0.27
C PRO A 53 8.52 -11.24 -0.16
N ASP A 54 8.39 -11.64 -1.40
CA ASP A 54 9.14 -12.79 -1.94
C ASP A 54 10.64 -12.51 -1.95
N ILE A 55 11.03 -11.27 -2.32
CA ILE A 55 12.42 -10.82 -2.33
C ILE A 55 12.47 -9.42 -1.72
N GLN A 56 13.53 -9.15 -0.97
CA GLN A 56 13.79 -7.86 -0.35
C GLN A 56 15.21 -7.39 -0.69
N LEU A 57 15.38 -6.08 -0.92
CA LEU A 57 16.70 -5.47 -1.08
C LEU A 57 16.82 -4.28 -0.13
N MET A 58 18.07 -3.88 0.16
CA MET A 58 18.42 -2.59 0.74
C MET A 58 19.42 -1.93 -0.18
N LEU A 59 19.01 -0.84 -0.80
CA LEU A 59 19.91 -0.01 -1.60
C LEU A 59 20.53 1.05 -0.70
N GLU A 60 21.82 1.31 -0.90
CA GLU A 60 22.54 2.36 -0.19
C GLU A 60 23.42 3.09 -1.19
N ASN A 61 23.39 4.43 -1.16
CA ASN A 61 24.21 5.26 -2.02
C ASN A 61 25.48 5.75 -1.30
N SER A 62 26.33 6.49 -2.01
CA SER A 62 27.58 7.05 -1.48
C SER A 62 27.38 7.98 -0.25
N ASN A 63 26.20 8.58 -0.10
CA ASN A 63 25.83 9.47 1.01
C ASN A 63 25.14 8.73 2.17
N ALA A 64 25.20 7.40 2.20
CA ALA A 64 24.55 6.55 3.20
C ALA A 64 23.01 6.69 3.25
N ARG A 65 22.37 7.25 2.21
CA ARG A 65 20.91 7.21 2.04
C ARG A 65 20.51 5.77 1.73
N ARG A 66 19.47 5.30 2.39
CA ARG A 66 19.02 3.91 2.27
C ARG A 66 17.58 3.84 1.82
N ILE A 67 17.33 3.07 0.78
CA ILE A 67 15.98 2.81 0.25
C ILE A 67 15.71 1.31 0.26
N PRO A 68 14.71 0.83 1.03
CA PRO A 68 14.27 -0.55 0.96
C PRO A 68 13.54 -0.82 -0.35
N VAL A 69 13.69 -2.05 -0.86
CA VAL A 69 12.97 -2.52 -2.06
C VAL A 69 12.18 -3.77 -1.70
N MET A 70 10.88 -3.74 -1.95
CA MET A 70 9.96 -4.86 -1.71
C MET A 70 9.49 -5.44 -3.04
N ILE A 71 9.70 -6.72 -3.23
CA ILE A 71 9.41 -7.42 -4.50
C ILE A 71 8.42 -8.55 -4.23
N GLU A 72 7.35 -8.56 -5.01
CA GLU A 72 6.33 -9.61 -4.97
C GLU A 72 6.23 -10.31 -6.32
N ALA A 73 6.15 -11.63 -6.30
CA ALA A 73 6.05 -12.49 -7.47
C ALA A 73 4.63 -13.04 -7.68
N LYS A 74 4.25 -13.23 -8.93
CA LYS A 74 3.09 -14.02 -9.32
C LYS A 74 3.46 -14.93 -10.49
N GLY A 75 2.86 -16.12 -10.50
CA GLY A 75 3.05 -17.13 -11.55
C GLY A 75 1.78 -17.39 -12.37
N SER A 76 0.98 -16.35 -12.64
CA SER A 76 -0.31 -16.50 -13.30
C SER A 76 -0.53 -15.39 -14.33
N LYS A 77 -1.21 -15.75 -15.44
CA LYS A 77 -1.48 -14.83 -16.53
C LYS A 77 -2.23 -13.58 -16.06
N ASN A 78 -1.79 -12.40 -16.53
CA ASN A 78 -2.41 -11.09 -16.22
C ASN A 78 -2.46 -10.76 -14.71
N LYS A 79 -1.43 -11.16 -13.95
CA LYS A 79 -1.34 -10.92 -12.51
C LYS A 79 -0.20 -9.98 -12.11
N LEU A 80 0.33 -9.21 -13.06
CA LEU A 80 1.37 -8.24 -12.77
C LEU A 80 0.82 -7.07 -11.93
N GLU A 81 -0.18 -6.35 -12.43
CA GLU A 81 -0.76 -5.21 -11.74
C GLU A 81 -2.25 -5.03 -12.01
N LYS A 82 -2.96 -4.41 -11.08
CA LYS A 82 -4.33 -3.96 -11.24
C LYS A 82 -4.41 -2.47 -11.02
N LEU A 83 -4.81 -1.75 -12.07
CA LEU A 83 -5.04 -0.31 -12.05
C LEU A 83 -6.53 -0.01 -12.04
N ASP A 84 -6.89 1.13 -11.48
CA ASP A 84 -8.22 1.71 -11.56
C ASP A 84 -8.43 2.43 -12.91
N LYS A 85 -9.59 3.06 -13.09
CA LYS A 85 -9.93 3.81 -14.31
C LYS A 85 -9.07 5.05 -14.53
N SER A 86 -8.42 5.55 -13.49
CA SER A 86 -7.51 6.70 -13.54
C SER A 86 -6.05 6.30 -13.74
N GLY A 87 -5.77 4.99 -13.82
CA GLY A 87 -4.42 4.46 -13.97
C GLY A 87 -3.64 4.38 -12.65
N GLN A 88 -4.32 4.49 -11.49
CA GLN A 88 -3.70 4.33 -10.19
C GLN A 88 -3.75 2.87 -9.73
N ILE A 89 -2.75 2.47 -8.94
CA ILE A 89 -2.69 1.11 -8.38
C ILE A 89 -3.82 0.92 -7.37
N VAL A 90 -4.64 -0.10 -7.57
CA VAL A 90 -5.78 -0.39 -6.68
C VAL A 90 -5.25 -0.95 -5.35
N GLY A 91 -5.41 -0.17 -4.28
CA GLY A 91 -5.08 -0.59 -2.91
C GLY A 91 -6.31 -0.67 -2.00
N VAL A 92 -7.37 0.06 -2.36
CA VAL A 92 -8.60 0.17 -1.56
C VAL A 92 -9.84 -0.21 -2.35
N THR A 93 -10.91 -0.51 -1.65
CA THR A 93 -12.22 -0.82 -2.25
C THR A 93 -12.87 0.45 -2.79
N GLU A 94 -13.16 0.48 -4.08
CA GLU A 94 -13.77 1.64 -4.78
C GLU A 94 -15.29 1.67 -4.65
N TRP A 95 -15.93 0.53 -4.54
CA TRP A 95 -17.39 0.42 -4.42
C TRP A 95 -17.86 0.46 -2.96
N ALA A 96 -19.14 0.71 -2.75
CA ALA A 96 -19.74 0.92 -1.42
C ALA A 96 -19.47 -0.23 -0.44
N SER A 97 -19.42 -1.48 -0.93
CA SER A 97 -19.01 -2.65 -0.17
C SER A 97 -18.54 -3.76 -1.12
N ASP A 98 -17.84 -4.78 -0.58
CA ASP A 98 -17.43 -5.97 -1.34
C ASP A 98 -18.58 -6.96 -1.59
N GLY A 99 -19.77 -6.67 -1.10
CA GLY A 99 -20.96 -7.52 -1.21
C GLY A 99 -20.92 -8.79 -0.35
N LYS A 100 -19.82 -9.03 0.38
CA LYS A 100 -19.72 -10.13 1.33
C LYS A 100 -20.27 -9.70 2.67
N ILE A 101 -21.11 -10.53 3.26
CA ILE A 101 -21.74 -10.26 4.54
C ILE A 101 -21.05 -11.07 5.64
N GLY A 102 -20.61 -10.38 6.68
CA GLY A 102 -20.05 -11.00 7.89
C GLY A 102 -21.11 -11.75 8.69
N LYS A 103 -20.68 -12.43 9.74
CA LYS A 103 -21.60 -13.18 10.66
C LYS A 103 -22.58 -12.26 11.40
N ASP A 104 -22.24 -11.01 11.50
CA ASP A 104 -23.02 -9.92 12.11
C ASP A 104 -24.02 -9.26 11.14
N GLY A 105 -24.12 -9.77 9.89
CA GLY A 105 -25.00 -9.22 8.87
C GLY A 105 -24.49 -7.94 8.20
N VAL A 106 -23.24 -7.57 8.43
CA VAL A 106 -22.60 -6.35 7.89
C VAL A 106 -21.64 -6.70 6.77
N PRO A 107 -21.49 -5.85 5.72
CA PRO A 107 -20.44 -6.04 4.71
C PRO A 107 -19.05 -6.15 5.34
N THR A 108 -18.25 -7.13 4.88
CA THR A 108 -16.89 -7.37 5.42
C THR A 108 -15.91 -6.28 5.04
N HIS A 109 -16.12 -5.63 3.90
CA HIS A 109 -15.31 -4.48 3.44
C HIS A 109 -16.21 -3.39 2.87
N LEU A 110 -15.88 -2.15 3.21
CA LEU A 110 -16.54 -0.94 2.75
C LEU A 110 -15.62 -0.15 1.82
N LYS A 111 -16.16 0.89 1.19
CA LYS A 111 -15.37 1.82 0.38
C LYS A 111 -14.28 2.47 1.26
N GLY A 112 -13.04 2.41 0.76
CA GLY A 112 -11.87 2.92 1.47
C GLY A 112 -11.11 1.88 2.28
N ASP A 113 -11.73 0.73 2.57
CA ASP A 113 -11.01 -0.39 3.20
C ASP A 113 -10.01 -1.02 2.24
N ALA A 114 -8.97 -1.67 2.77
CA ALA A 114 -7.98 -2.37 1.96
C ALA A 114 -8.63 -3.43 1.07
N ASN A 115 -8.32 -3.39 -0.22
CA ASN A 115 -8.81 -4.38 -1.19
C ASN A 115 -7.91 -5.62 -1.19
N TYR A 116 -7.99 -6.43 -0.14
CA TYR A 116 -7.17 -7.61 0.03
C TYR A 116 -7.28 -8.61 -1.14
N SER A 117 -8.44 -8.70 -1.79
CA SER A 117 -8.62 -9.54 -2.99
C SER A 117 -7.68 -9.12 -4.12
N THR A 118 -7.52 -7.82 -4.34
CA THR A 118 -6.61 -7.27 -5.35
C THR A 118 -5.16 -7.33 -4.87
N ILE A 119 -4.89 -6.90 -3.65
CA ILE A 119 -3.55 -6.92 -3.03
C ILE A 119 -2.92 -8.32 -3.11
N GLN A 120 -3.68 -9.34 -2.77
CA GLN A 120 -3.21 -10.74 -2.81
C GLN A 120 -3.01 -11.25 -4.23
N SER A 121 -3.84 -10.80 -5.17
CA SER A 121 -3.92 -11.38 -6.52
C SER A 121 -2.89 -10.84 -7.50
N TYR A 122 -2.36 -9.65 -7.28
CA TYR A 122 -1.47 -8.96 -8.23
C TYR A 122 -0.14 -8.63 -7.60
N ALA A 123 0.95 -8.81 -8.36
CA ALA A 123 2.31 -8.64 -7.87
C ALA A 123 2.59 -7.21 -7.40
N VAL A 124 2.35 -6.22 -8.24
CA VAL A 124 2.56 -4.80 -7.90
C VAL A 124 1.70 -4.38 -6.70
N ASN A 125 0.41 -4.77 -6.69
CA ASN A 125 -0.50 -4.38 -5.60
C ASN A 125 -0.07 -4.98 -4.25
N GLY A 126 0.45 -6.22 -4.26
CA GLY A 126 1.06 -6.84 -3.09
C GLY A 126 2.35 -6.15 -2.65
N ALA A 127 3.23 -5.79 -3.60
CA ALA A 127 4.46 -5.08 -3.30
C ALA A 127 4.19 -3.67 -2.72
N VAL A 128 3.18 -2.94 -3.24
CA VAL A 128 2.73 -1.64 -2.70
C VAL A 128 2.24 -1.79 -1.26
N HIS A 129 1.46 -2.83 -0.96
CA HIS A 129 1.01 -3.10 0.41
C HIS A 129 2.19 -3.23 1.40
N TYR A 130 3.26 -3.92 1.01
CA TYR A 130 4.47 -3.98 1.83
C TYR A 130 5.20 -2.64 1.91
N GLY A 131 5.27 -1.91 0.81
CA GLY A 131 5.85 -0.56 0.77
C GLY A 131 5.16 0.38 1.75
N GLU A 132 3.84 0.40 1.75
CA GLU A 132 3.04 1.20 2.70
C GLU A 132 3.29 0.78 4.16
N ALA A 133 3.45 -0.52 4.43
CA ALA A 133 3.80 -1.00 5.76
C ALA A 133 5.16 -0.44 6.23
N ILE A 134 6.16 -0.38 5.35
CA ILE A 134 7.48 0.20 5.62
C ILE A 134 7.38 1.70 5.92
N LEU A 135 6.64 2.45 5.11
CA LEU A 135 6.45 3.90 5.32
C LEU A 135 5.66 4.19 6.61
N ASN A 136 4.67 3.35 6.94
CA ASN A 136 3.87 3.50 8.16
C ASN A 136 4.66 3.24 9.45
N GLU A 137 5.73 2.47 9.40
CA GLU A 137 6.63 2.25 10.54
C GLU A 137 7.45 3.51 10.85
N GLY A 138 7.75 4.33 9.86
CA GLY A 138 8.31 5.67 10.02
C GLY A 138 9.84 5.75 10.11
N THR A 139 10.55 4.64 9.97
CA THR A 139 12.04 4.66 9.87
C THR A 139 12.51 5.07 8.47
N TYR A 140 11.71 4.75 7.45
CA TYR A 140 12.00 5.08 6.04
C TYR A 140 10.92 5.98 5.49
N ASP A 141 11.33 7.06 4.80
CA ASP A 141 10.43 8.02 4.15
C ASP A 141 10.16 7.66 2.68
N GLU A 142 10.79 6.60 2.20
CA GLU A 142 10.77 6.20 0.80
C GLU A 142 11.02 4.70 0.63
N VAL A 143 10.44 4.12 -0.41
CA VAL A 143 10.53 2.71 -0.75
C VAL A 143 10.39 2.51 -2.26
N ILE A 144 11.08 1.52 -2.80
CA ILE A 144 10.83 1.01 -4.15
C ILE A 144 10.01 -0.28 -4.02
N VAL A 145 8.99 -0.41 -4.83
CA VAL A 145 8.15 -1.62 -4.89
C VAL A 145 8.19 -2.19 -6.30
N ILE A 146 8.37 -3.50 -6.42
CA ILE A 146 8.50 -4.17 -7.71
C ILE A 146 7.56 -5.37 -7.76
N GLY A 147 6.70 -5.39 -8.76
CA GLY A 147 5.94 -6.59 -9.11
C GLY A 147 6.63 -7.34 -10.24
N ILE A 148 6.71 -8.67 -10.09
CA ILE A 148 7.25 -9.56 -11.11
C ILE A 148 6.24 -10.67 -11.43
N ASN A 149 6.15 -11.07 -12.68
CA ASN A 149 5.20 -12.08 -13.12
C ASN A 149 5.76 -12.87 -14.32
N GLY A 150 5.18 -14.05 -14.57
CA GLY A 150 5.47 -14.88 -15.73
C GLY A 150 4.79 -16.23 -15.62
N THR A 151 4.50 -16.86 -16.75
CA THR A 151 3.73 -18.11 -16.80
C THR A 151 4.36 -19.18 -17.66
N THR A 152 5.13 -18.80 -18.66
CA THR A 152 5.70 -19.69 -19.66
C THR A 152 7.15 -20.00 -19.33
N LEU A 153 7.51 -21.28 -19.32
CA LEU A 153 8.86 -21.74 -19.01
C LEU A 153 9.47 -22.42 -20.24
N ASP A 154 10.76 -22.22 -20.42
CA ASP A 154 11.56 -23.02 -21.36
C ASP A 154 11.92 -24.41 -20.78
N ALA A 155 12.62 -25.23 -21.56
CA ALA A 155 13.09 -26.55 -21.14
C ALA A 155 14.05 -26.53 -19.94
N ASN A 156 14.70 -25.40 -19.67
CA ASN A 156 15.63 -25.18 -18.56
C ASN A 156 14.95 -24.54 -17.34
N GLY A 157 13.63 -24.29 -17.40
CA GLY A 157 12.87 -23.65 -16.33
C GLY A 157 13.03 -22.13 -16.27
N MET A 158 13.53 -21.50 -17.33
CA MET A 158 13.59 -20.05 -17.44
C MET A 158 12.24 -19.50 -17.85
N VAL A 159 11.85 -18.37 -17.26
CA VAL A 159 10.59 -17.69 -17.60
C VAL A 159 10.76 -16.93 -18.91
N LEU A 160 9.98 -17.30 -19.93
CA LEU A 160 10.05 -16.73 -21.27
C LEU A 160 9.23 -15.44 -21.43
N ASP A 161 8.14 -15.34 -20.68
CA ASP A 161 7.16 -14.24 -20.68
C ASP A 161 7.28 -13.39 -19.40
N ALA A 162 8.51 -13.19 -18.92
CA ALA A 162 8.75 -12.41 -17.71
C ALA A 162 8.25 -10.98 -17.85
N GLU A 163 7.48 -10.53 -16.88
CA GLU A 163 6.96 -9.17 -16.76
C GLU A 163 7.48 -8.53 -15.47
N CYS A 164 7.74 -7.23 -15.51
CA CYS A 164 8.18 -6.45 -14.35
C CYS A 164 7.59 -5.04 -14.39
N ARG A 165 7.21 -4.53 -13.23
CA ARG A 165 6.88 -3.12 -13.02
C ARG A 165 7.46 -2.68 -11.68
N ALA A 166 8.13 -1.55 -11.69
CA ALA A 166 8.74 -0.94 -10.52
C ALA A 166 8.14 0.44 -10.28
N TYR A 167 7.87 0.74 -9.01
CA TYR A 167 7.36 2.04 -8.61
C TYR A 167 8.15 2.58 -7.42
N TYR A 168 8.30 3.89 -7.38
CA TYR A 168 8.84 4.63 -6.25
C TYR A 168 7.71 5.27 -5.46
N ILE A 169 7.72 5.10 -4.15
CA ILE A 169 6.75 5.67 -3.22
C ILE A 169 7.54 6.44 -2.16
N SER A 170 7.15 7.67 -1.89
CA SER A 170 7.85 8.55 -0.97
C SER A 170 6.87 9.49 -0.27
N GLU A 171 7.17 9.87 0.98
CA GLU A 171 6.45 10.93 1.68
C GLU A 171 6.45 12.24 0.89
N LYS A 172 7.55 12.54 0.19
CA LYS A 172 7.69 13.75 -0.63
C LYS A 172 6.79 13.78 -1.87
N ASN A 173 6.27 12.63 -2.31
CA ASN A 173 5.29 12.56 -3.39
C ASN A 173 3.89 12.16 -2.91
N SER A 174 3.59 12.42 -1.64
CA SER A 174 2.32 12.08 -0.99
C SER A 174 1.96 10.59 -1.11
N ARG A 175 2.97 9.74 -1.11
CA ARG A 175 2.87 8.28 -1.27
C ARG A 175 2.19 7.83 -2.57
N VAL A 176 2.10 8.70 -3.57
CA VAL A 176 1.58 8.31 -4.88
C VAL A 176 2.66 7.50 -5.62
N PRO A 177 2.42 6.23 -5.98
CA PRO A 177 3.40 5.42 -6.68
C PRO A 177 3.79 6.05 -8.02
N LYS A 178 5.08 6.27 -8.24
CA LYS A 178 5.66 6.81 -9.48
C LYS A 178 6.40 5.73 -10.23
N LEU A 179 6.02 5.48 -11.48
CA LEU A 179 6.63 4.43 -12.31
C LEU A 179 8.13 4.69 -12.52
N ILE A 180 8.94 3.64 -12.35
CA ILE A 180 10.35 3.58 -12.72
C ILE A 180 10.46 2.76 -14.01
N ASP A 181 10.41 3.41 -15.15
CA ASP A 181 10.37 2.78 -16.48
C ASP A 181 11.66 2.06 -16.87
N LYS A 182 12.78 2.41 -16.24
CA LYS A 182 14.12 1.83 -16.54
C LYS A 182 14.36 0.48 -15.89
N ILE A 183 13.55 0.05 -14.93
CA ILE A 183 13.62 -1.29 -14.35
C ILE A 183 12.64 -2.17 -15.11
N THR A 184 13.18 -3.12 -15.88
CA THR A 184 12.42 -3.97 -16.81
C THR A 184 12.54 -5.46 -16.43
N ALA A 185 11.85 -6.33 -17.15
CA ALA A 185 11.94 -7.78 -16.91
C ALA A 185 13.35 -8.36 -17.15
N THR A 186 14.23 -7.66 -17.88
CA THR A 186 15.55 -8.17 -18.29
C THR A 186 16.72 -7.31 -17.81
N ASP A 187 16.46 -6.09 -17.33
CA ASP A 187 17.51 -5.16 -16.90
C ASP A 187 17.21 -4.55 -15.53
N TRP A 188 18.02 -4.94 -14.55
CA TRP A 188 18.00 -4.45 -13.19
C TRP A 188 19.34 -3.81 -12.79
N SER A 189 20.18 -3.52 -13.77
CA SER A 189 21.50 -2.90 -13.56
C SER A 189 21.43 -1.60 -12.76
N LEU A 190 20.32 -0.87 -12.86
CA LEU A 190 20.09 0.37 -12.10
C LEU A 190 20.04 0.16 -10.58
N LEU A 191 19.70 -1.06 -10.13
CA LEU A 191 19.70 -1.42 -8.71
C LEU A 191 21.09 -1.88 -8.19
N ALA A 192 22.06 -2.05 -9.07
CA ALA A 192 23.42 -2.44 -8.68
C ALA A 192 24.10 -1.31 -7.87
N SER A 193 24.96 -1.68 -6.93
CA SER A 193 25.63 -0.73 -6.01
C SER A 193 26.43 0.35 -6.75
N SER A 194 26.95 0.06 -7.94
CA SER A 194 27.63 1.05 -8.79
C SER A 194 26.72 2.13 -9.37
N ASN A 195 25.42 1.91 -9.38
CA ASN A 195 24.43 2.77 -10.03
C ASN A 195 23.44 3.41 -9.05
N THR A 196 23.56 3.13 -7.75
CA THR A 196 22.62 3.64 -6.74
C THR A 196 22.61 5.16 -6.64
N ASP A 197 23.73 5.85 -6.83
CA ASP A 197 23.74 7.31 -6.86
C ASP A 197 22.91 7.87 -8.02
N ALA A 198 23.09 7.32 -9.22
CA ALA A 198 22.32 7.72 -10.40
C ALA A 198 20.81 7.36 -10.27
N LEU A 199 20.52 6.21 -9.67
CA LEU A 199 19.14 5.84 -9.34
C LEU A 199 18.52 6.88 -8.40
N PHE A 200 19.18 7.23 -7.32
CA PHE A 200 18.64 8.13 -6.29
C PHE A 200 18.45 9.54 -6.84
N GLU A 201 19.36 10.05 -7.68
CA GLU A 201 19.16 11.31 -8.40
C GLU A 201 17.94 11.26 -9.34
N MET A 202 17.69 10.12 -9.97
CA MET A 202 16.50 9.93 -10.80
C MET A 202 15.23 9.91 -9.94
N LEU A 203 15.24 9.24 -8.78
CA LEU A 203 14.10 9.18 -7.86
C LEU A 203 13.76 10.57 -7.30
N ASP A 204 14.77 11.39 -7.01
CA ASP A 204 14.55 12.76 -6.53
C ASP A 204 13.77 13.62 -7.55
N LYS A 205 13.92 13.35 -8.85
CA LYS A 205 13.15 14.01 -9.90
C LYS A 205 11.69 13.51 -10.01
N LEU A 206 11.37 12.36 -9.42
CA LEU A 206 10.01 11.84 -9.33
C LEU A 206 9.25 12.41 -8.14
N ASN A 207 9.92 13.05 -7.19
CA ASN A 207 9.28 13.74 -6.08
C ASN A 207 8.49 14.95 -6.59
N LEU A 208 7.43 15.27 -5.88
CA LEU A 208 6.64 16.45 -6.19
C LEU A 208 7.43 17.73 -5.89
N THR A 209 7.28 18.72 -6.74
CA THR A 209 7.75 20.08 -6.46
C THR A 209 6.93 20.72 -5.32
N ASN A 210 7.48 21.71 -4.63
CA ASN A 210 6.74 22.44 -3.58
C ASN A 210 5.41 23.00 -4.10
N THR A 211 5.37 23.47 -5.35
CA THR A 211 4.13 23.97 -5.98
C THR A 211 3.08 22.88 -6.16
N GLU A 212 3.50 21.66 -6.57
CA GLU A 212 2.60 20.51 -6.71
C GLU A 212 2.11 20.02 -5.34
N ILE A 213 2.98 20.01 -4.31
CA ILE A 213 2.59 19.67 -2.93
C ILE A 213 1.54 20.67 -2.42
N GLU A 214 1.76 21.96 -2.58
CA GLU A 214 0.77 22.99 -2.21
C GLU A 214 -0.55 22.84 -2.93
N ALA A 215 -0.53 22.52 -4.23
CA ALA A 215 -1.74 22.28 -5.01
C ALA A 215 -2.52 21.06 -4.53
N LEU A 216 -1.82 19.96 -4.20
CA LEU A 216 -2.42 18.75 -3.62
C LEU A 216 -2.99 19.02 -2.23
N THR A 217 -2.27 19.75 -1.38
CA THR A 217 -2.72 20.12 -0.03
C THR A 217 -4.02 20.92 -0.12
N ARG A 218 -4.07 21.96 -0.94
CA ARG A 218 -5.27 22.78 -1.15
C ARG A 218 -6.45 21.95 -1.66
N LYS A 219 -6.21 21.00 -2.58
CA LYS A 219 -7.26 20.11 -3.10
C LYS A 219 -7.76 19.16 -1.99
N THR A 220 -6.88 18.65 -1.17
CA THR A 220 -7.23 17.77 -0.03
C THR A 220 -8.03 18.54 1.01
N GLU A 221 -7.60 19.77 1.36
CA GLU A 221 -8.30 20.67 2.27
C GLU A 221 -9.71 20.99 1.77
N ALA A 222 -9.86 21.36 0.50
CA ALA A 222 -11.18 21.63 -0.10
C ALA A 222 -12.09 20.40 -0.06
N THR A 223 -11.55 19.22 -0.38
CA THR A 223 -12.31 17.95 -0.31
C THR A 223 -12.70 17.60 1.12
N LEU A 224 -11.82 17.84 2.09
CA LEU A 224 -12.11 17.63 3.50
C LEU A 224 -13.19 18.61 3.98
N GLU A 225 -13.09 19.87 3.60
CA GLU A 225 -14.09 20.89 3.92
C GLU A 225 -15.47 20.54 3.38
N GLU A 226 -15.56 20.06 2.13
CA GLU A 226 -16.84 19.58 1.54
C GLU A 226 -17.40 18.39 2.32
N LYS A 227 -16.55 17.40 2.69
CA LYS A 227 -16.97 16.24 3.47
C LYS A 227 -17.45 16.64 4.86
N ILE A 228 -16.75 17.57 5.51
CA ILE A 228 -17.12 18.12 6.82
C ILE A 228 -18.47 18.84 6.72
N LYS A 229 -18.67 19.67 5.70
CA LYS A 229 -19.96 20.37 5.46
C LYS A 229 -21.09 19.37 5.22
N ALA A 230 -20.87 18.35 4.39
CA ALA A 230 -21.88 17.33 4.10
C ALA A 230 -22.26 16.53 5.37
N MET A 231 -21.28 16.15 6.19
CA MET A 231 -21.51 15.43 7.44
C MET A 231 -22.23 16.30 8.48
N HIS A 232 -21.83 17.58 8.59
CA HIS A 232 -22.50 18.55 9.46
C HIS A 232 -23.96 18.73 9.05
N GLN A 233 -24.23 18.87 7.73
CA GLN A 233 -25.58 19.01 7.19
C GLN A 233 -26.41 17.75 7.48
N SER A 234 -25.84 16.56 7.27
CA SER A 234 -26.51 15.29 7.58
C SER A 234 -26.90 15.17 9.05
N LEU A 235 -26.01 15.54 9.98
CA LEU A 235 -26.32 15.57 11.42
C LEU A 235 -27.38 16.63 11.78
N TYR A 236 -27.41 17.74 11.04
CA TYR A 236 -28.38 18.81 11.29
C TYR A 236 -29.76 18.44 10.78
N ASP A 237 -29.85 17.71 9.67
CA ASP A 237 -31.11 17.29 9.03
C ASP A 237 -31.67 16.00 9.66
N ASP A 238 -30.89 15.26 10.45
CA ASP A 238 -31.38 14.07 11.17
C ASP A 238 -32.48 14.47 12.16
N VAL A 239 -33.68 13.96 11.92
CA VAL A 239 -34.89 14.32 12.69
C VAL A 239 -34.75 13.93 14.16
N GLN A 240 -34.09 12.81 14.46
CA GLN A 240 -33.90 12.33 15.83
C GLN A 240 -32.88 13.20 16.58
N LEU A 241 -31.78 13.56 15.94
CA LEU A 241 -30.77 14.44 16.52
C LEU A 241 -31.23 15.91 16.58
N LYS A 242 -32.15 16.31 15.69
CA LYS A 242 -32.69 17.67 15.67
C LYS A 242 -33.53 18.02 16.92
N THR A 243 -34.18 17.03 17.47
CA THR A 243 -35.03 17.20 18.67
C THR A 243 -34.30 16.85 19.97
N ALA A 244 -33.27 16.00 19.93
CA ALA A 244 -32.58 15.50 21.10
C ALA A 244 -31.36 16.34 21.52
N LEU A 245 -30.72 17.04 20.60
CA LEU A 245 -29.47 17.76 20.83
C LEU A 245 -29.58 19.23 20.45
N SER A 246 -29.05 20.11 21.27
CA SER A 246 -28.81 21.52 20.94
C SER A 246 -27.73 21.68 19.89
N THR A 247 -27.63 22.85 19.25
CA THR A 247 -26.60 23.17 18.24
C THR A 247 -25.18 22.94 18.78
N ASN A 248 -24.91 23.31 20.03
CA ASN A 248 -23.59 23.12 20.65
C ASN A 248 -23.28 21.64 20.90
N GLU A 249 -24.26 20.86 21.35
CA GLU A 249 -24.09 19.41 21.58
C GLU A 249 -23.83 18.67 20.27
N LYS A 250 -24.48 19.07 19.16
CA LYS A 250 -24.20 18.55 17.81
C LYS A 250 -22.77 18.87 17.37
N LEU A 251 -22.28 20.08 17.64
CA LEU A 251 -20.92 20.47 17.35
C LEU A 251 -19.91 19.63 18.15
N TYR A 252 -20.15 19.45 19.46
CA TYR A 252 -19.29 18.63 20.31
C TYR A 252 -19.29 17.16 19.88
N LEU A 253 -20.45 16.59 19.52
CA LEU A 253 -20.55 15.24 18.97
C LEU A 253 -19.73 15.11 17.68
N PHE A 254 -19.87 16.07 16.77
CA PHE A 254 -19.14 16.11 15.52
C PHE A 254 -17.62 16.17 15.72
N CYS A 255 -17.14 17.10 16.54
CA CYS A 255 -15.72 17.21 16.87
C CYS A 255 -15.21 15.93 17.55
N GLY A 256 -16.00 15.35 18.46
CA GLY A 256 -15.66 14.11 19.14
C GLY A 256 -15.51 12.92 18.18
N LEU A 257 -16.40 12.78 17.20
CA LEU A 257 -16.33 11.74 16.17
C LEU A 257 -15.10 11.91 15.27
N ILE A 258 -14.78 13.14 14.85
CA ILE A 258 -13.57 13.41 14.08
C ILE A 258 -12.33 13.02 14.89
N MET A 259 -12.23 13.47 16.14
CA MET A 259 -11.08 13.17 16.99
C MET A 259 -10.93 11.69 17.28
N ALA A 260 -12.03 10.99 17.51
CA ALA A 260 -12.04 9.55 17.78
C ALA A 260 -11.63 8.73 16.54
N GLY A 261 -11.91 9.23 15.32
CA GLY A 261 -11.51 8.59 14.06
C GLY A 261 -10.06 8.87 13.65
N LEU A 262 -9.35 9.78 14.34
CA LEU A 262 -7.95 10.06 14.03
C LEU A 262 -7.03 8.97 14.56
N LYS A 263 -6.14 8.48 13.69
CA LYS A 263 -5.11 7.51 14.07
C LYS A 263 -4.03 8.23 14.89
N THR A 264 -3.87 7.84 16.15
CA THR A 264 -2.81 8.34 17.05
C THR A 264 -1.96 7.17 17.55
N ASN A 265 -0.68 7.42 17.83
CA ASN A 265 0.24 6.39 18.32
C ASN A 265 -0.30 5.73 19.60
N GLY A 266 -0.46 4.40 19.56
CA GLY A 266 -0.92 3.61 20.72
C GLY A 266 -2.43 3.60 20.94
N VAL A 267 -3.23 4.27 20.10
CA VAL A 267 -4.70 4.29 20.21
C VAL A 267 -5.32 3.87 18.88
N ARG A 268 -6.13 2.83 18.90
CA ARG A 268 -6.92 2.42 17.72
C ARG A 268 -7.96 3.51 17.41
N PRO A 269 -8.06 3.98 16.15
CA PRO A 269 -9.11 4.90 15.75
C PRO A 269 -10.49 4.22 15.90
N LEU A 270 -11.49 5.01 16.23
CA LEU A 270 -12.88 4.56 16.26
C LEU A 270 -13.37 4.29 14.84
N GLU A 271 -13.91 3.11 14.61
CA GLU A 271 -14.48 2.70 13.32
C GLU A 271 -16.01 2.74 13.35
N ALA A 272 -16.64 2.78 12.17
CA ALA A 272 -18.10 2.78 12.08
C ALA A 272 -18.75 1.56 12.77
N ALA A 273 -18.04 0.44 12.84
CA ALA A 273 -18.50 -0.75 13.55
C ALA A 273 -18.58 -0.56 15.08
N ASP A 274 -17.67 0.25 15.64
CA ASP A 274 -17.63 0.54 17.07
C ASP A 274 -18.81 1.43 17.52
N LEU A 275 -19.43 2.16 16.58
CA LEU A 275 -20.58 3.03 16.82
C LEU A 275 -21.93 2.29 16.73
N ARG A 276 -21.92 1.03 16.34
CA ARG A 276 -23.12 0.20 16.26
C ARG A 276 -23.36 -0.47 17.61
N GLY A 277 -24.27 0.08 18.39
CA GLY A 277 -24.79 -0.61 19.58
C GLY A 277 -25.46 -1.93 19.22
N ASN A 278 -25.47 -2.88 20.13
CA ASN A 278 -26.30 -4.07 20.02
C ASN A 278 -27.78 -3.66 19.93
N ASP A 279 -28.57 -4.35 19.10
CA ASP A 279 -30.02 -4.04 18.94
C ASP A 279 -30.82 -4.04 20.26
N ASN A 280 -30.28 -4.69 21.32
CA ASN A 280 -30.85 -4.71 22.67
C ASN A 280 -30.59 -3.42 23.49
N GLU A 281 -29.71 -2.52 23.02
CA GLU A 281 -29.44 -1.23 23.69
C GLU A 281 -30.19 -0.05 23.01
N ARG A 282 -31.03 -0.36 22.02
CA ARG A 282 -31.81 0.64 21.25
C ARG A 282 -33.25 0.83 21.82
N ASN A 283 -33.61 0.18 22.89
CA ASN A 283 -34.93 0.34 23.57
C ASN A 283 -34.84 1.20 24.82
#